data_25b7aeedc002f58abdc8e01f02412a4f
#
_entry.id   25b7aeedc002f58abdc8e01f02412a4f
#
_cell.length_a   1.000
_cell.length_b   1.000
_cell.length_c   1.000
_cell.angle_alpha   90.00
_cell.angle_beta   90.00
_cell.angle_gamma   90.00
#
_symmetry.space_group_name_H-M   'P 1'
#
loop_
_entity.id
_entity.type
_entity.pdbx_description
1 polymer ?
#
loop_
_entity_poly.entity_id
_entity_poly.type
_entity_poly.pdbx_seq_one_letter_code
_entity_poly.pdbx_strand_id
1 'polypeptide(L)'
;VKSHENAIYTPSYKTITKDIEQSHLCMAVRGLSLDDDRYYAFSILNNIMGGSMSSRFFQNIREEKGLAYSVYSMNSAFSTDGYFNIYAGISHDKIPQAIEGIKEELDILDRHGVTDEELSMSKEQLKSSYIFAQENVASRMFAIGKNLLLLGKIFTAEEVIAGLDSVTKETIDEIKPIVCDPKNYCGCLVTDKKINLQKLVTR
;
A
#
# COMPACT_ATOMS: atom_id res chain seq x y z
N VAL A 1 6.27 -1.34 28.90
CA VAL A 1 6.27 -1.73 27.47
C VAL A 1 7.62 -2.35 27.19
N LYS A 2 7.66 -3.61 26.73
CA LYS A 2 8.92 -4.24 26.30
C LYS A 2 9.42 -3.46 25.07
N SER A 3 10.68 -3.00 25.08
CA SER A 3 11.33 -2.49 23.89
C SER A 3 11.45 -3.67 22.89
N HIS A 4 10.89 -3.53 21.72
CA HIS A 4 11.05 -4.50 20.64
C HIS A 4 12.22 -4.03 19.76
N GLU A 5 13.08 -4.96 19.37
CA GLU A 5 14.08 -4.69 18.36
C GLU A 5 13.39 -4.47 16.99
N ASN A 6 13.92 -3.58 16.18
CA ASN A 6 13.42 -3.38 14.82
C ASN A 6 13.60 -4.67 14.01
N ALA A 7 12.61 -5.03 13.22
CA ALA A 7 12.70 -6.19 12.35
C ALA A 7 13.78 -5.97 11.26
N ILE A 8 14.57 -7.01 11.00
CA ILE A 8 15.50 -7.01 9.88
C ILE A 8 14.72 -7.41 8.62
N TYR A 9 14.59 -6.47 7.70
CA TYR A 9 13.94 -6.72 6.43
C TYR A 9 14.92 -7.35 5.42
N THR A 10 14.56 -8.50 4.87
CA THR A 10 15.34 -9.19 3.83
C THR A 10 14.43 -9.52 2.66
N PRO A 11 14.59 -8.88 1.49
CA PRO A 11 13.81 -9.19 0.29
C PRO A 11 13.94 -10.67 -0.09
N SER A 12 12.83 -11.32 -0.36
CA SER A 12 12.79 -12.70 -0.83
C SER A 12 11.65 -12.93 -1.81
N TYR A 13 11.78 -13.94 -2.66
CA TYR A 13 10.78 -14.26 -3.68
C TYR A 13 10.42 -15.73 -3.60
N LYS A 14 9.11 -16.01 -3.68
CA LYS A 14 8.61 -17.38 -3.70
C LYS A 14 7.52 -17.55 -4.74
N THR A 15 7.63 -18.60 -5.55
CA THR A 15 6.55 -19.05 -6.44
C THR A 15 6.03 -20.39 -5.93
N ILE A 16 4.73 -20.52 -5.80
CA ILE A 16 4.04 -21.76 -5.42
C ILE A 16 3.21 -22.19 -6.63
N THR A 17 3.49 -23.38 -7.15
CA THR A 17 2.70 -23.94 -8.25
C THR A 17 1.52 -24.71 -7.66
N LYS A 18 0.30 -24.31 -8.03
CA LYS A 18 -0.93 -24.93 -7.59
C LYS A 18 -1.97 -24.83 -8.70
N ASP A 19 -2.80 -25.84 -8.86
CA ASP A 19 -3.95 -25.84 -9.75
C ASP A 19 -5.04 -24.93 -9.15
N ILE A 20 -5.21 -23.75 -9.74
CA ILE A 20 -6.14 -22.70 -9.32
C ILE A 20 -6.63 -21.93 -10.55
N GLU A 21 -7.81 -21.31 -10.47
CA GLU A 21 -8.42 -20.60 -11.60
C GLU A 21 -7.71 -19.32 -12.00
N GLN A 22 -7.07 -18.64 -11.04
CA GLN A 22 -6.33 -17.39 -11.28
C GLN A 22 -5.06 -17.35 -10.44
N SER A 23 -4.07 -16.62 -10.91
CA SER A 23 -2.83 -16.37 -10.17
C SER A 23 -3.00 -15.26 -9.14
N HIS A 24 -2.38 -15.43 -7.98
CA HIS A 24 -2.37 -14.46 -6.90
C HIS A 24 -0.94 -13.95 -6.68
N LEU A 25 -0.74 -12.67 -6.95
CA LEU A 25 0.52 -11.97 -6.73
C LEU A 25 0.42 -11.12 -5.47
N CYS A 26 1.41 -11.24 -4.60
CA CYS A 26 1.68 -10.29 -3.52
C CYS A 26 3.10 -9.76 -3.69
N MET A 27 3.24 -8.44 -3.74
CA MET A 27 4.52 -7.76 -3.70
C MET A 27 4.53 -6.83 -2.50
N ALA A 28 5.56 -6.88 -1.67
CA ALA A 28 5.62 -6.07 -0.47
C ALA A 28 7.01 -5.47 -0.27
N VAL A 29 7.04 -4.29 0.33
CA VAL A 29 8.25 -3.58 0.74
C VAL A 29 8.08 -3.10 2.18
N ARG A 30 9.19 -2.90 2.88
CA ARG A 30 9.16 -2.29 4.22
C ARG A 30 8.47 -0.93 4.15
N GLY A 31 7.51 -0.70 5.05
CA GLY A 31 6.78 0.56 5.21
C GLY A 31 7.19 1.31 6.48
N LEU A 32 6.31 2.17 6.94
CA LEU A 32 6.50 3.01 8.12
C LEU A 32 5.85 2.39 9.36
N SER A 33 6.40 2.68 10.54
CA SER A 33 5.79 2.35 11.82
C SER A 33 4.56 3.23 12.10
N LEU A 34 3.77 2.83 13.09
CA LEU A 34 2.54 3.54 13.45
C LEU A 34 2.81 4.92 14.09
N ASP A 35 3.98 5.09 14.70
CA ASP A 35 4.43 6.32 15.36
C ASP A 35 5.31 7.21 14.47
N ASP A 36 5.50 6.85 13.19
CA ASP A 36 6.24 7.68 12.24
C ASP A 36 5.42 8.94 11.88
N ASP A 37 6.03 10.10 11.97
CA ASP A 37 5.39 11.40 11.67
C ASP A 37 4.84 11.48 10.24
N ARG A 38 5.39 10.66 9.32
CA ARG A 38 4.99 10.59 7.91
C ARG A 38 3.85 9.59 7.64
N TYR A 39 3.28 8.99 8.70
CA TYR A 39 2.23 7.96 8.57
C TYR A 39 1.02 8.43 7.74
N TYR A 40 0.58 9.68 7.93
CA TYR A 40 -0.54 10.24 7.15
C TYR A 40 -0.19 10.40 5.67
N ALA A 41 1.02 10.88 5.35
CA ALA A 41 1.50 10.96 3.98
C ALA A 41 1.55 9.56 3.32
N PHE A 42 2.00 8.55 4.06
CA PHE A 42 2.06 7.17 3.59
C PHE A 42 0.66 6.57 3.36
N SER A 43 -0.32 6.93 4.20
CA SER A 43 -1.71 6.52 4.02
C SER A 43 -2.36 7.15 2.79
N ILE A 44 -2.07 8.43 2.53
CA ILE A 44 -2.52 9.14 1.33
C ILE A 44 -1.87 8.54 0.08
N LEU A 45 -0.55 8.31 0.10
CA LEU A 45 0.16 7.67 -1.01
C LEU A 45 -0.43 6.29 -1.33
N ASN A 46 -0.69 5.47 -0.30
CA ASN A 46 -1.36 4.18 -0.49
C ASN A 46 -2.75 4.34 -1.14
N ASN A 47 -3.55 5.32 -0.71
CA ASN A 47 -4.87 5.54 -1.28
C ASN A 47 -4.81 5.94 -2.76
N ILE A 48 -3.84 6.78 -3.14
CA ILE A 48 -3.59 7.17 -4.53
C ILE A 48 -3.16 5.98 -5.37
N MET A 49 -2.26 5.13 -4.86
CA MET A 49 -1.71 4.01 -5.63
C MET A 49 -2.67 2.85 -5.78
N GLY A 50 -3.35 2.43 -4.72
CA GLY A 50 -4.20 1.23 -4.79
C GLY A 50 -5.26 1.10 -3.71
N GLY A 51 -5.52 2.15 -2.91
CA GLY A 51 -6.46 2.10 -1.79
C GLY A 51 -7.92 2.35 -2.17
N SER A 52 -8.22 2.73 -3.42
CA SER A 52 -9.57 3.07 -3.86
C SER A 52 -9.82 2.67 -5.32
N MET A 53 -11.08 2.73 -5.75
CA MET A 53 -11.43 2.49 -7.16
C MET A 53 -10.95 3.60 -8.11
N SER A 54 -10.62 4.78 -7.61
CA SER A 54 -10.00 5.87 -8.38
C SER A 54 -8.47 5.84 -8.34
N SER A 55 -7.86 4.84 -7.70
CA SER A 55 -6.42 4.69 -7.58
C SER A 55 -5.75 4.31 -8.90
N ARG A 56 -4.46 4.62 -9.04
CA ARG A 56 -3.68 4.36 -10.25
C ARG A 56 -3.69 2.88 -10.65
N PHE A 57 -3.44 1.97 -9.71
CA PHE A 57 -3.46 0.54 -10.01
C PHE A 57 -4.82 0.06 -10.49
N PHE A 58 -5.91 0.53 -9.84
CA PHE A 58 -7.24 0.13 -10.25
C PHE A 58 -7.58 0.66 -11.64
N GLN A 59 -7.37 1.96 -11.90
CA GLN A 59 -7.72 2.57 -13.17
C GLN A 59 -6.85 2.04 -14.33
N ASN A 60 -5.53 2.01 -14.16
CA ASN A 60 -4.64 1.71 -15.28
C ASN A 60 -4.44 0.21 -15.50
N ILE A 61 -4.38 -0.61 -14.44
CA ILE A 61 -4.09 -2.04 -14.56
C ILE A 61 -5.37 -2.84 -14.78
N ARG A 62 -6.43 -2.53 -14.01
CA ARG A 62 -7.68 -3.28 -14.09
C ARG A 62 -8.60 -2.75 -15.18
N GLU A 63 -8.96 -1.45 -15.13
CA GLU A 63 -9.98 -0.89 -16.00
C GLU A 63 -9.44 -0.65 -17.42
N GLU A 64 -8.32 0.04 -17.57
CA GLU A 64 -7.79 0.41 -18.89
C GLU A 64 -7.11 -0.77 -19.59
N LYS A 65 -6.14 -1.42 -18.92
CA LYS A 65 -5.35 -2.50 -19.52
C LYS A 65 -5.99 -3.89 -19.38
N GLY A 66 -6.97 -4.05 -18.48
CA GLY A 66 -7.67 -5.33 -18.25
C GLY A 66 -6.72 -6.47 -17.84
N LEU A 67 -5.64 -6.16 -17.10
CA LEU A 67 -4.59 -7.12 -16.76
C LEU A 67 -4.88 -7.92 -15.49
N ALA A 68 -5.72 -7.39 -14.61
CA ALA A 68 -6.06 -8.02 -13.34
C ALA A 68 -7.57 -7.98 -13.06
N TYR A 69 -8.11 -9.01 -12.45
CA TYR A 69 -9.50 -9.02 -11.93
C TYR A 69 -9.65 -8.13 -10.69
N SER A 70 -8.60 -8.15 -9.86
CA SER A 70 -8.49 -7.30 -8.69
C SER A 70 -7.05 -6.83 -8.57
N VAL A 71 -6.86 -5.55 -8.25
CA VAL A 71 -5.56 -4.99 -7.90
C VAL A 71 -5.77 -3.90 -6.87
N TYR A 72 -4.98 -3.93 -5.82
CA TYR A 72 -5.02 -2.92 -4.77
C TYR A 72 -3.69 -2.88 -4.02
N SER A 73 -3.47 -1.81 -3.29
CA SER A 73 -2.40 -1.72 -2.31
C SER A 73 -2.95 -1.48 -0.91
N MET A 74 -2.19 -1.90 0.07
CA MET A 74 -2.46 -1.62 1.49
C MET A 74 -1.17 -1.33 2.23
N ASN A 75 -1.22 -0.40 3.16
CA ASN A 75 -0.19 -0.18 4.15
C ASN A 75 -0.62 -0.77 5.49
N SER A 76 0.30 -1.44 6.16
CA SER A 76 0.10 -1.92 7.54
C SER A 76 1.25 -1.40 8.39
N ALA A 77 0.89 -0.74 9.48
CA ALA A 77 1.84 -0.18 10.43
C ALA A 77 1.70 -0.86 11.80
N PHE A 78 2.84 -1.21 12.36
CA PHE A 78 3.01 -1.78 13.69
C PHE A 78 3.78 -0.80 14.58
N SER A 79 4.07 -1.18 15.81
CA SER A 79 4.74 -0.30 16.78
C SER A 79 6.18 0.07 16.38
N THR A 80 6.90 -0.78 15.66
CA THR A 80 8.31 -0.56 15.31
C THR A 80 8.59 -0.61 13.81
N ASP A 81 7.67 -1.16 13.03
CA ASP A 81 7.83 -1.41 11.61
C ASP A 81 6.49 -1.33 10.88
N GLY A 82 6.53 -1.48 9.57
CA GLY A 82 5.35 -1.59 8.73
C GLY A 82 5.70 -2.22 7.38
N TYR A 83 4.67 -2.39 6.55
CA TYR A 83 4.86 -2.79 5.16
C TYR A 83 3.83 -2.11 4.26
N PHE A 84 4.24 -1.90 3.01
CA PHE A 84 3.37 -1.59 1.91
C PHE A 84 3.26 -2.84 1.04
N ASN A 85 2.04 -3.24 0.72
CA ASN A 85 1.77 -4.45 -0.05
C ASN A 85 0.91 -4.12 -1.27
N ILE A 86 1.26 -4.70 -2.41
CA ILE A 86 0.48 -4.68 -3.64
C ILE A 86 -0.02 -6.10 -3.87
N TYR A 87 -1.32 -6.26 -4.00
CA TYR A 87 -1.95 -7.51 -4.38
C TYR A 87 -2.55 -7.41 -5.77
N ALA A 88 -2.43 -8.48 -6.55
CA ALA A 88 -3.13 -8.62 -7.82
C ALA A 88 -3.62 -10.05 -8.06
N GLY A 89 -4.91 -10.17 -8.40
CA GLY A 89 -5.52 -11.40 -8.93
C GLY A 89 -5.50 -11.35 -10.47
N ILE A 90 -4.77 -12.25 -11.11
CA ILE A 90 -4.34 -12.13 -12.51
C ILE A 90 -4.65 -13.43 -13.27
N SER A 91 -5.05 -13.35 -14.54
CA SER A 91 -5.06 -14.53 -15.42
C SER A 91 -3.63 -15.06 -15.60
N HIS A 92 -3.46 -16.38 -15.65
CA HIS A 92 -2.14 -17.02 -15.71
C HIS A 92 -1.27 -16.58 -16.89
N ASP A 93 -1.87 -16.18 -18.00
CA ASP A 93 -1.20 -15.69 -19.21
C ASP A 93 -0.77 -14.23 -19.14
N LYS A 94 -1.37 -13.43 -18.23
CA LYS A 94 -1.13 -11.98 -18.09
C LYS A 94 -0.15 -11.60 -16.97
N ILE A 95 0.44 -12.57 -16.26
CA ILE A 95 1.32 -12.30 -15.11
C ILE A 95 2.47 -11.34 -15.45
N PRO A 96 3.26 -11.55 -16.54
CA PRO A 96 4.35 -10.63 -16.86
C PRO A 96 3.87 -9.22 -17.16
N GLN A 97 2.77 -9.08 -17.89
CA GLN A 97 2.20 -7.77 -18.26
C GLN A 97 1.65 -7.02 -17.02
N ALA A 98 1.03 -7.75 -16.09
CA ALA A 98 0.51 -7.14 -14.86
C ALA A 98 1.65 -6.66 -13.95
N ILE A 99 2.73 -7.43 -13.81
CA ILE A 99 3.91 -7.00 -13.05
C ILE A 99 4.56 -5.77 -13.71
N GLU A 100 4.69 -5.77 -15.03
CA GLU A 100 5.22 -4.62 -15.76
C GLU A 100 4.33 -3.38 -15.60
N GLY A 101 3.00 -3.53 -15.69
CA GLY A 101 2.07 -2.43 -15.44
C GLY A 101 2.18 -1.86 -14.02
N ILE A 102 2.38 -2.71 -12.99
CA ILE A 102 2.63 -2.24 -11.62
C ILE A 102 3.92 -1.44 -11.56
N LYS A 103 4.99 -1.91 -12.20
CA LYS A 103 6.29 -1.21 -12.23
C LYS A 103 6.21 0.11 -12.98
N GLU A 104 5.49 0.16 -14.10
CA GLU A 104 5.25 1.40 -14.84
C GLU A 104 4.58 2.47 -13.95
N GLU A 105 3.58 2.09 -13.16
CA GLU A 105 2.91 3.02 -12.25
C GLU A 105 3.83 3.51 -11.11
N LEU A 106 4.68 2.62 -10.57
CA LEU A 106 5.69 3.00 -9.59
C LEU A 106 6.75 3.93 -10.20
N ASP A 107 7.17 3.68 -11.44
CA ASP A 107 8.08 4.53 -12.20
C ASP A 107 7.48 5.92 -12.49
N ILE A 108 6.19 5.99 -12.83
CA ILE A 108 5.47 7.25 -13.04
C ILE A 108 5.42 8.03 -11.72
N LEU A 109 5.12 7.36 -10.61
CA LEU A 109 5.16 7.97 -9.28
C LEU A 109 6.55 8.52 -8.95
N ASP A 110 7.60 7.77 -9.21
CA ASP A 110 8.97 8.18 -8.91
C ASP A 110 9.38 9.44 -9.70
N ARG A 111 9.10 9.47 -11.01
CA ARG A 111 9.49 10.55 -11.92
C ARG A 111 8.63 11.80 -11.78
N HIS A 112 7.33 11.65 -11.60
CA HIS A 112 6.37 12.75 -11.70
C HIS A 112 5.67 13.08 -10.38
N GLY A 113 5.81 12.24 -9.35
CA GLY A 113 5.11 12.40 -8.08
C GLY A 113 3.59 12.23 -8.21
N VAL A 114 2.86 12.92 -7.36
CA VAL A 114 1.40 12.95 -7.35
C VAL A 114 0.88 14.29 -7.87
N THR A 115 -0.29 14.29 -8.49
CA THR A 115 -0.97 15.52 -8.93
C THR A 115 -1.70 16.20 -7.76
N ASP A 116 -2.03 17.48 -7.91
CA ASP A 116 -2.83 18.21 -6.90
C ASP A 116 -4.24 17.64 -6.79
N GLU A 117 -4.78 17.14 -7.89
CA GLU A 117 -6.09 16.49 -7.93
C GLU A 117 -6.09 15.16 -7.17
N GLU A 118 -5.10 14.30 -7.40
CA GLU A 118 -4.93 13.02 -6.67
C GLU A 118 -4.77 13.26 -5.17
N LEU A 119 -3.94 14.23 -4.79
CA LEU A 119 -3.71 14.57 -3.39
C LEU A 119 -5.00 15.08 -2.72
N SER A 120 -5.69 16.03 -3.35
CA SER A 120 -6.94 16.60 -2.84
C SER A 120 -8.03 15.53 -2.71
N MET A 121 -8.25 14.73 -3.76
CA MET A 121 -9.26 13.67 -3.78
C MET A 121 -8.96 12.60 -2.72
N SER A 122 -7.70 12.19 -2.58
CA SER A 122 -7.31 11.19 -1.58
C SER A 122 -7.51 11.69 -0.15
N LYS A 123 -7.19 12.95 0.15
CA LYS A 123 -7.48 13.57 1.44
C LYS A 123 -8.96 13.51 1.78
N GLU A 124 -9.82 13.94 0.86
CA GLU A 124 -11.27 13.95 1.08
C GLU A 124 -11.84 12.53 1.25
N GLN A 125 -11.36 11.57 0.48
CA GLN A 125 -11.76 10.16 0.63
C GLN A 125 -11.39 9.60 2.00
N LEU A 126 -10.15 9.82 2.45
CA LEU A 126 -9.69 9.30 3.74
C LEU A 126 -10.37 9.99 4.93
N LYS A 127 -10.58 11.31 4.86
CA LYS A 127 -11.35 12.05 5.87
C LYS A 127 -12.80 11.54 5.95
N SER A 128 -13.47 11.39 4.82
CA SER A 128 -14.84 10.86 4.76
C SER A 128 -14.91 9.45 5.32
N SER A 129 -14.01 8.56 4.91
CA SER A 129 -13.94 7.18 5.41
C SER A 129 -13.71 7.13 6.92
N TYR A 130 -12.85 8.01 7.43
CA TYR A 130 -12.59 8.11 8.87
C TYR A 130 -13.85 8.58 9.63
N ILE A 131 -14.53 9.61 9.14
CA ILE A 131 -15.75 10.14 9.76
C ILE A 131 -16.84 9.05 9.80
N PHE A 132 -17.10 8.36 8.68
CA PHE A 132 -18.06 7.25 8.66
C PHE A 132 -17.67 6.11 9.61
N ALA A 133 -16.37 5.80 9.73
CA ALA A 133 -15.91 4.78 10.67
C ALA A 133 -16.18 5.16 12.14
N GLN A 134 -16.26 6.47 12.49
CA GLN A 134 -16.59 6.91 13.83
C GLN A 134 -18.04 6.66 14.25
N GLU A 135 -18.97 6.49 13.29
CA GLU A 135 -20.36 6.12 13.57
C GLU A 135 -20.48 4.66 14.03
N ASN A 136 -19.52 3.81 13.63
CA ASN A 136 -19.51 2.41 14.04
C ASN A 136 -18.81 2.23 15.39
N VAL A 137 -19.57 1.84 16.41
CA VAL A 137 -19.08 1.67 17.79
C VAL A 137 -17.90 0.68 17.88
N ALA A 138 -17.96 -0.44 17.15
CA ALA A 138 -16.89 -1.43 17.15
C ALA A 138 -15.59 -0.86 16.52
N SER A 139 -15.70 -0.18 15.37
CA SER A 139 -14.55 0.46 14.73
C SER A 139 -13.90 1.49 15.63
N ARG A 140 -14.72 2.32 16.29
CA ARG A 140 -14.25 3.33 17.24
C ARG A 140 -13.56 2.69 18.45
N MET A 141 -14.16 1.65 19.02
CA MET A 141 -13.58 0.91 20.15
C MET A 141 -12.21 0.30 19.77
N PHE A 142 -12.11 -0.35 18.60
CA PHE A 142 -10.85 -0.93 18.15
C PHE A 142 -9.79 0.13 17.88
N ALA A 143 -10.14 1.26 17.27
CA ALA A 143 -9.20 2.36 17.02
C ALA A 143 -8.65 2.95 18.34
N ILE A 144 -9.52 3.24 19.31
CA ILE A 144 -9.12 3.73 20.63
C ILE A 144 -8.23 2.71 21.34
N GLY A 145 -8.66 1.45 21.40
CA GLY A 145 -7.90 0.38 22.07
C GLY A 145 -6.53 0.16 21.43
N LYS A 146 -6.45 0.08 20.09
CA LYS A 146 -5.19 -0.06 19.36
C LYS A 146 -4.24 1.11 19.63
N ASN A 147 -4.72 2.34 19.49
CA ASN A 147 -3.88 3.52 19.65
C ASN A 147 -3.38 3.66 21.11
N LEU A 148 -4.25 3.43 22.09
CA LEU A 148 -3.86 3.46 23.49
C LEU A 148 -2.84 2.37 23.83
N LEU A 149 -3.02 1.15 23.34
CA LEU A 149 -2.10 0.04 23.61
C LEU A 149 -0.74 0.18 22.91
N LEU A 150 -0.73 0.67 21.65
CA LEU A 150 0.50 0.72 20.85
C LEU A 150 1.23 2.06 20.97
N LEU A 151 0.50 3.17 21.10
CA LEU A 151 1.06 4.53 21.11
C LEU A 151 0.91 5.24 22.47
N GLY A 152 0.14 4.66 23.41
CA GLY A 152 -0.15 5.33 24.68
C GLY A 152 -1.02 6.58 24.55
N LYS A 153 -1.64 6.83 23.40
CA LYS A 153 -2.39 8.04 23.07
C LYS A 153 -3.75 7.71 22.44
N ILE A 154 -4.75 8.53 22.73
CA ILE A 154 -6.03 8.55 22.04
C ILE A 154 -6.06 9.79 21.15
N PHE A 155 -6.31 9.62 19.86
CA PHE A 155 -6.42 10.71 18.92
C PHE A 155 -7.87 11.19 18.83
N THR A 156 -8.08 12.50 18.81
CA THR A 156 -9.37 13.09 18.50
C THR A 156 -9.63 13.08 16.99
N ALA A 157 -10.87 13.27 16.59
CA ALA A 157 -11.20 13.36 15.17
C ALA A 157 -10.52 14.56 14.49
N GLU A 158 -10.45 15.67 15.21
CA GLU A 158 -9.79 16.89 14.75
C GLU A 158 -8.28 16.67 14.53
N GLU A 159 -7.60 15.94 15.42
CA GLU A 159 -6.18 15.61 15.27
C GLU A 159 -5.93 14.74 14.04
N VAL A 160 -6.78 13.73 13.79
CA VAL A 160 -6.63 12.86 12.62
C VAL A 160 -6.89 13.64 11.32
N ILE A 161 -7.95 14.46 11.28
CA ILE A 161 -8.27 15.28 10.11
C ILE A 161 -7.16 16.30 9.85
N ALA A 162 -6.66 16.98 10.88
CA ALA A 162 -5.54 17.92 10.75
C ALA A 162 -4.26 17.22 10.25
N GLY A 163 -4.00 15.98 10.70
CA GLY A 163 -2.90 15.18 10.21
C GLY A 163 -3.02 14.86 8.71
N LEU A 164 -4.21 14.50 8.23
CA LEU A 164 -4.45 14.28 6.79
C LEU A 164 -4.35 15.60 5.99
N ASP A 165 -4.87 16.70 6.52
CA ASP A 165 -4.84 18.00 5.85
C ASP A 165 -3.42 18.58 5.75
N SER A 166 -2.55 18.28 6.71
CA SER A 166 -1.16 18.78 6.73
C SER A 166 -0.26 18.16 5.65
N VAL A 167 -0.66 17.05 5.03
CA VAL A 167 0.14 16.38 4.01
C VAL A 167 0.24 17.26 2.75
N THR A 168 1.44 17.42 2.22
CA THR A 168 1.72 18.16 0.99
C THR A 168 2.36 17.23 -0.05
N LYS A 169 2.57 17.73 -1.28
CA LYS A 169 3.28 16.98 -2.32
C LYS A 169 4.72 16.71 -1.92
N GLU A 170 5.35 17.67 -1.25
CA GLU A 170 6.72 17.56 -0.75
C GLU A 170 6.83 16.41 0.26
N THR A 171 5.88 16.28 1.19
CA THR A 171 5.86 15.15 2.15
C THR A 171 5.61 13.81 1.46
N ILE A 172 4.86 13.77 0.36
CA ILE A 172 4.72 12.58 -0.47
C ILE A 172 6.05 12.26 -1.19
N ASP A 173 6.73 13.28 -1.74
CA ASP A 173 8.01 13.12 -2.42
C ASP A 173 9.12 12.59 -1.50
N GLU A 174 9.08 12.92 -0.22
CA GLU A 174 10.01 12.38 0.79
C GLU A 174 9.82 10.87 1.03
N ILE A 175 8.61 10.36 0.89
CA ILE A 175 8.28 8.96 1.20
C ILE A 175 8.16 8.06 -0.03
N LYS A 176 7.95 8.61 -1.22
CA LYS A 176 7.80 7.80 -2.45
C LYS A 176 8.98 6.83 -2.72
N PRO A 177 10.25 7.14 -2.37
CA PRO A 177 11.35 6.19 -2.55
C PRO A 177 11.19 4.89 -1.77
N ILE A 178 10.36 4.88 -0.70
CA ILE A 178 10.06 3.67 0.07
C ILE A 178 9.38 2.63 -0.82
N VAL A 179 8.48 3.07 -1.71
CA VAL A 179 7.65 2.19 -2.55
C VAL A 179 8.13 2.11 -4.00
N CYS A 180 8.96 3.04 -4.48
CA CYS A 180 9.34 3.12 -5.89
C CYS A 180 10.54 2.23 -6.28
N ASP A 181 11.39 1.80 -5.33
CA ASP A 181 12.57 0.97 -5.67
C ASP A 181 12.19 -0.53 -5.79
N PRO A 182 12.16 -1.10 -7.02
CA PRO A 182 11.81 -2.51 -7.22
C PRO A 182 12.73 -3.50 -6.51
N LYS A 183 13.98 -3.10 -6.20
CA LYS A 183 14.96 -3.95 -5.51
C LYS A 183 14.61 -4.22 -4.06
N ASN A 184 13.82 -3.34 -3.47
CA ASN A 184 13.39 -3.46 -2.09
C ASN A 184 12.16 -4.35 -1.90
N TYR A 185 11.52 -4.81 -2.99
CA TYR A 185 10.35 -5.66 -2.88
C TYR A 185 10.72 -7.11 -2.55
N CYS A 186 9.91 -7.74 -1.73
CA CYS A 186 9.75 -9.18 -1.69
C CYS A 186 8.48 -9.56 -2.46
N GLY A 187 8.37 -10.83 -2.87
CA GLY A 187 7.22 -11.26 -3.64
C GLY A 187 6.82 -12.70 -3.43
N CYS A 188 5.52 -12.95 -3.45
CA CYS A 188 4.94 -14.28 -3.48
C CYS A 188 3.95 -14.38 -4.64
N LEU A 189 4.07 -15.44 -5.43
CA LEU A 189 3.18 -15.75 -6.54
C LEU A 189 2.63 -17.16 -6.37
N VAL A 190 1.31 -17.29 -6.33
CA VAL A 190 0.64 -18.59 -6.44
C VAL A 190 0.04 -18.67 -7.85
N THR A 191 0.39 -19.70 -8.62
CA THR A 191 0.00 -19.82 -10.04
C THR A 191 0.05 -21.29 -10.47
N ASP A 192 -0.57 -21.62 -11.60
CA ASP A 192 -0.49 -22.95 -12.23
C ASP A 192 0.83 -23.19 -12.97
N LYS A 193 1.66 -22.14 -13.16
CA LYS A 193 2.87 -22.16 -13.98
C LYS A 193 4.15 -22.06 -13.15
N LYS A 194 5.24 -22.62 -13.67
CA LYS A 194 6.58 -22.40 -13.11
C LYS A 194 7.13 -21.07 -13.61
N ILE A 195 7.14 -20.05 -12.73
CA ILE A 195 7.60 -18.70 -13.06
C ILE A 195 8.70 -18.30 -12.07
N ASN A 196 9.75 -17.68 -12.58
CA ASN A 196 10.75 -17.02 -11.73
C ASN A 196 10.29 -15.58 -11.43
N LEU A 197 9.60 -15.40 -10.32
CA LEU A 197 9.05 -14.11 -9.90
C LEU A 197 10.14 -13.06 -9.72
N GLN A 198 11.27 -13.41 -9.09
CA GLN A 198 12.37 -12.48 -8.87
C GLN A 198 12.83 -11.83 -10.17
N LYS A 199 13.00 -12.63 -11.24
CA LYS A 199 13.44 -12.11 -12.53
C LYS A 199 12.44 -11.14 -13.18
N LEU A 200 11.14 -11.26 -12.88
CA LEU A 200 10.11 -10.35 -13.40
C LEU A 200 10.06 -9.04 -12.63
N VAL A 201 10.27 -9.09 -11.32
CA VAL A 201 10.17 -7.89 -10.46
C VAL A 201 11.45 -7.05 -10.51
N THR A 202 12.65 -7.67 -10.55
CA THR A 202 13.93 -6.96 -10.43
C THR A 202 14.57 -6.55 -11.77
N ARG A 203 13.93 -6.83 -12.89
CA ARG A 203 14.36 -6.37 -14.22
C ARG A 203 13.83 -4.98 -14.50
#